data_242374a508f262a75ef65da3d79fe0e9
#
_entry.id   242374a508f262a75ef65da3d79fe0e9
#
_cell.length_a   1.000
_cell.length_b   1.000
_cell.length_c   1.000
_cell.angle_alpha   90.00
_cell.angle_beta   90.00
_cell.angle_gamma   90.00
#
_symmetry.space_group_name_H-M   'P 1'
#
loop_
_entity.id
_entity.type
_entity.pdbx_description
1 polymer ?
#
loop_
_entity_poly.entity_id
_entity_poly.type
_entity_poly.pdbx_seq_one_letter_code
_entity_poly.pdbx_strand_id
1 'polypeptide(L)'
;MFAYAFTFLAALAVTFILTPAVKNFAVQIGAVDKPDARKVHHGLVPRFGGLAIYAGFMVSVILTVGFTYEMTGIMIGATCLVFVGIADDIVSLPAKVKLLGQILSAAVLVIFFDVNIDWINLPYVGIIEFPLFISIPLTIFWIIGFINTVNLIDGLDGLAAGIATIASIAIALLAFQMGQWVSAAATVSYTHLPA
;
A
#
# COMPACT_ATOMS: atom_id res chain seq x y z
N MET A 1 14.33 13.12 13.66
CA MET A 1 15.29 12.15 13.10
C MET A 1 15.18 10.78 13.75
N PHE A 2 15.27 10.65 15.08
CA PHE A 2 15.13 9.34 15.77
C PHE A 2 13.77 8.66 15.54
N ALA A 3 12.67 9.41 15.47
CA ALA A 3 11.33 8.84 15.24
C ALA A 3 11.23 8.10 13.90
N TYR A 4 11.79 8.64 12.81
CA TYR A 4 11.75 7.97 11.50
C TYR A 4 12.58 6.69 11.45
N ALA A 5 13.79 6.74 12.02
CA ALA A 5 14.62 5.54 12.14
C ALA A 5 13.90 4.47 12.96
N PHE A 6 13.18 4.88 14.01
CA PHE A 6 12.39 3.97 14.83
C PHE A 6 11.20 3.40 14.05
N THR A 7 10.43 4.25 13.32
CA THR A 7 9.31 3.79 12.47
C THR A 7 9.78 2.74 11.47
N PHE A 8 10.88 3.04 10.80
CA PHE A 8 11.51 2.15 9.83
C PHE A 8 11.93 0.82 10.45
N LEU A 9 12.68 0.86 11.56
CA LEU A 9 13.15 -0.36 12.23
C LEU A 9 11.99 -1.17 12.82
N ALA A 10 10.95 -0.51 13.32
CA ALA A 10 9.76 -1.18 13.82
C ALA A 10 9.01 -1.90 12.69
N ALA A 11 8.79 -1.23 11.55
CA ALA A 11 8.16 -1.83 10.38
C ALA A 11 8.95 -3.04 9.87
N LEU A 12 10.29 -2.88 9.74
CA LEU A 12 11.20 -3.94 9.34
C LEU A 12 11.13 -5.15 10.28
N ALA A 13 11.26 -4.90 11.58
CA ALA A 13 11.28 -5.97 12.58
C ALA A 13 9.95 -6.74 12.60
N VAL A 14 8.82 -6.04 12.60
CA VAL A 14 7.48 -6.67 12.60
C VAL A 14 7.26 -7.46 11.32
N THR A 15 7.56 -6.90 10.16
CA THR A 15 7.41 -7.59 8.88
C THR A 15 8.29 -8.84 8.84
N PHE A 16 9.57 -8.72 9.23
CA PHE A 16 10.51 -9.84 9.23
C PHE A 16 10.08 -10.98 10.16
N ILE A 17 9.62 -10.64 11.37
CA ILE A 17 9.15 -11.63 12.36
C ILE A 17 7.85 -12.30 11.90
N LEU A 18 6.93 -11.55 11.27
CA LEU A 18 5.63 -12.08 10.84
C LEU A 18 5.68 -12.87 9.54
N THR A 19 6.64 -12.59 8.65
CA THR A 19 6.74 -13.25 7.34
C THR A 19 6.72 -14.78 7.43
N PRO A 20 7.51 -15.47 8.28
CA PRO A 20 7.45 -16.92 8.38
C PRO A 20 6.11 -17.45 8.92
N ALA A 21 5.48 -16.72 9.85
CA ALA A 21 4.17 -17.10 10.38
C ALA A 21 3.08 -16.97 9.30
N VAL A 22 3.06 -15.86 8.56
CA VAL A 22 2.14 -15.62 7.45
C VAL A 22 2.34 -16.63 6.32
N LYS A 23 3.59 -16.95 5.99
CA LYS A 23 3.93 -18.00 5.02
C LYS A 23 3.34 -19.35 5.41
N ASN A 24 3.55 -19.77 6.65
CA ASN A 24 3.01 -21.05 7.15
C ASN A 24 1.47 -21.05 7.15
N PHE A 25 0.86 -19.96 7.54
CA PHE A 25 -0.59 -19.78 7.51
C PHE A 25 -1.14 -19.88 6.09
N ALA A 26 -0.52 -19.21 5.12
CA ALA A 26 -0.92 -19.27 3.71
C ALA A 26 -0.87 -20.71 3.15
N VAL A 27 0.17 -21.46 3.50
CA VAL A 27 0.29 -22.87 3.11
C VAL A 27 -0.81 -23.73 3.75
N GLN A 28 -1.11 -23.53 5.03
CA GLN A 28 -2.13 -24.29 5.77
C GLN A 28 -3.53 -24.11 5.19
N ILE A 29 -3.89 -22.90 4.75
CA ILE A 29 -5.21 -22.61 4.18
C ILE A 29 -5.27 -22.84 2.66
N GLY A 30 -4.12 -23.24 2.05
CA GLY A 30 -4.06 -23.50 0.61
C GLY A 30 -4.00 -22.26 -0.27
N ALA A 31 -3.73 -21.05 0.31
CA ALA A 31 -3.53 -19.81 -0.43
C ALA A 31 -2.10 -19.75 -1.03
N VAL A 32 -1.86 -20.69 -1.96
CA VAL A 32 -0.57 -20.84 -2.63
C VAL A 32 -0.73 -20.74 -4.14
N ASP A 33 0.22 -20.11 -4.78
CA ASP A 33 0.33 -20.09 -6.23
C ASP A 33 0.99 -21.37 -6.72
N LYS A 34 0.26 -22.08 -7.61
CA LYS A 34 0.76 -23.32 -8.20
C LYS A 34 1.56 -23.01 -9.46
N PRO A 35 2.62 -23.76 -9.73
CA PRO A 35 3.36 -23.66 -10.99
C PRO A 35 2.40 -23.86 -12.19
N ASP A 36 2.51 -22.97 -13.17
CA ASP A 36 1.81 -23.07 -14.45
C ASP A 36 2.83 -22.85 -15.57
N ALA A 37 2.56 -23.33 -16.78
CA ALA A 37 3.47 -23.23 -17.93
C ALA A 37 3.83 -21.78 -18.32
N ARG A 38 3.07 -20.80 -17.83
CA ARG A 38 3.32 -19.36 -18.04
C ARG A 38 4.08 -18.68 -16.90
N LYS A 39 4.41 -19.40 -15.82
CA LYS A 39 5.02 -18.84 -14.60
C LYS A 39 6.50 -19.25 -14.51
N VAL A 40 7.31 -18.32 -14.04
CA VAL A 40 8.78 -18.48 -13.97
C VAL A 40 9.22 -19.34 -12.78
N HIS A 41 8.38 -19.46 -11.74
CA HIS A 41 8.72 -20.20 -10.51
C HIS A 41 8.39 -21.70 -10.60
N HIS A 42 9.27 -22.53 -10.03
CA HIS A 42 9.16 -23.99 -10.04
C HIS A 42 8.61 -24.60 -8.74
N GLY A 43 8.12 -23.77 -7.78
CA GLY A 43 7.62 -24.21 -6.47
C GLY A 43 6.28 -23.59 -6.09
N LEU A 44 5.71 -24.04 -4.96
CA LEU A 44 4.51 -23.43 -4.35
C LEU A 44 4.92 -22.09 -3.72
N VAL A 45 4.37 -20.99 -4.21
CA VAL A 45 4.62 -19.65 -3.67
C VAL A 45 3.44 -19.21 -2.81
N PRO A 46 3.63 -18.96 -1.50
CA PRO A 46 2.56 -18.44 -0.64
C PRO A 46 2.12 -17.05 -1.06
N ARG A 47 0.80 -16.80 -1.13
CA ARG A 47 0.24 -15.53 -1.65
C ARG A 47 0.13 -14.40 -0.62
N PHE A 48 0.14 -14.67 0.68
CA PHE A 48 -0.14 -13.69 1.73
C PHE A 48 1.02 -12.79 2.16
N GLY A 49 2.07 -12.63 1.34
CA GLY A 49 3.22 -11.78 1.68
C GLY A 49 2.82 -10.35 2.06
N GLY A 50 1.87 -9.77 1.36
CA GLY A 50 1.34 -8.44 1.65
C GLY A 50 0.73 -8.26 3.04
N LEU A 51 0.27 -9.33 3.69
CA LEU A 51 -0.30 -9.26 5.04
C LEU A 51 0.79 -8.96 6.11
N ALA A 52 1.99 -9.51 5.95
CA ALA A 52 3.11 -9.22 6.85
C ALA A 52 3.57 -7.76 6.71
N ILE A 53 3.61 -7.25 5.49
CA ILE A 53 3.96 -5.86 5.19
C ILE A 53 2.91 -4.91 5.77
N TYR A 54 1.63 -5.21 5.56
CA TYR A 54 0.52 -4.44 6.11
C TYR A 54 0.58 -4.39 7.64
N ALA A 55 0.83 -5.52 8.31
CA ALA A 55 0.98 -5.55 9.77
C ALA A 55 2.18 -4.73 10.23
N GLY A 56 3.31 -4.80 9.54
CA GLY A 56 4.50 -3.98 9.82
C GLY A 56 4.20 -2.48 9.68
N PHE A 57 3.53 -2.09 8.61
CA PHE A 57 3.07 -0.71 8.40
C PHE A 57 2.14 -0.25 9.53
N MET A 58 1.07 -1.01 9.82
CA MET A 58 0.08 -0.65 10.83
C MET A 58 0.70 -0.47 12.22
N VAL A 59 1.50 -1.43 12.65
CA VAL A 59 2.16 -1.36 13.98
C VAL A 59 3.12 -0.18 14.04
N SER A 60 3.94 0.03 13.04
CA SER A 60 4.92 1.11 13.05
C SER A 60 4.27 2.50 13.04
N VAL A 61 3.20 2.69 12.25
CA VAL A 61 2.46 3.94 12.18
C VAL A 61 1.74 4.23 13.50
N ILE A 62 1.07 3.23 14.09
CA ILE A 62 0.40 3.39 15.40
C ILE A 62 1.41 3.79 16.50
N LEU A 63 2.61 3.19 16.50
CA LEU A 63 3.62 3.46 17.52
C LEU A 63 4.31 4.83 17.36
N THR A 64 4.36 5.38 16.16
CA THR A 64 5.19 6.57 15.86
C THR A 64 4.41 7.80 15.45
N VAL A 65 3.36 7.63 14.66
CA VAL A 65 2.53 8.72 14.14
C VAL A 65 1.25 8.87 14.95
N GLY A 66 0.69 7.76 15.42
CA GLY A 66 -0.59 7.74 16.13
C GLY A 66 -1.78 7.92 15.19
N PHE A 67 -2.93 8.29 15.78
CA PHE A 67 -4.20 8.42 15.09
C PHE A 67 -4.49 9.90 14.76
N THR A 68 -4.02 10.38 13.61
CA THR A 68 -4.55 11.60 13.01
C THR A 68 -5.79 11.25 12.17
N TYR A 69 -6.60 12.25 11.79
CA TYR A 69 -7.79 12.02 10.98
C TYR A 69 -7.45 11.37 9.64
N GLU A 70 -6.50 11.94 8.91
CA GLU A 70 -6.04 11.45 7.60
C GLU A 70 -5.36 10.08 7.73
N MET A 71 -4.53 9.89 8.75
CA MET A 71 -3.83 8.61 8.96
C MET A 71 -4.81 7.50 9.31
N THR A 72 -5.85 7.80 10.10
CA THR A 72 -6.93 6.85 10.40
C THR A 72 -7.66 6.45 9.12
N GLY A 73 -7.91 7.41 8.22
CA GLY A 73 -8.48 7.14 6.90
C GLY A 73 -7.62 6.19 6.07
N ILE A 74 -6.32 6.47 5.99
CA ILE A 74 -5.35 5.62 5.27
C ILE A 74 -5.34 4.21 5.86
N MET A 75 -5.32 4.07 7.18
CA MET A 75 -5.34 2.78 7.87
C MET A 75 -6.62 1.99 7.57
N ILE A 76 -7.79 2.64 7.58
CA ILE A 76 -9.08 2.00 7.27
C ILE A 76 -9.13 1.61 5.79
N GLY A 77 -8.78 2.53 4.88
CA GLY A 77 -8.74 2.26 3.44
C GLY A 77 -7.80 1.11 3.08
N ALA A 78 -6.59 1.10 3.67
CA ALA A 78 -5.64 0.01 3.51
C ALA A 78 -6.17 -1.32 4.07
N THR A 79 -6.85 -1.29 5.22
CA THR A 79 -7.51 -2.48 5.80
C THR A 79 -8.55 -3.05 4.84
N CYS A 80 -9.42 -2.21 4.29
CA CYS A 80 -10.42 -2.65 3.31
C CYS A 80 -9.77 -3.27 2.07
N LEU A 81 -8.70 -2.67 1.55
CA LEU A 81 -7.94 -3.21 0.41
C LEU A 81 -7.30 -4.55 0.72
N VAL A 82 -6.74 -4.72 1.91
CA VAL A 82 -6.15 -6.01 2.35
C VAL A 82 -7.21 -7.09 2.42
N PHE A 83 -8.42 -6.80 2.91
CA PHE A 83 -9.52 -7.77 2.88
C PHE A 83 -9.92 -8.17 1.46
N VAL A 84 -9.97 -7.21 0.53
CA VAL A 84 -10.20 -7.51 -0.90
C VAL A 84 -9.08 -8.39 -1.46
N GLY A 85 -7.82 -8.10 -1.13
CA GLY A 85 -6.66 -8.90 -1.54
C GLY A 85 -6.70 -10.33 -0.97
N ILE A 86 -6.99 -10.48 0.31
CA ILE A 86 -7.15 -11.82 0.94
C ILE A 86 -8.27 -12.61 0.26
N ALA A 87 -9.41 -11.98 -0.01
CA ALA A 87 -10.50 -12.62 -0.71
C ALA A 87 -10.10 -13.04 -2.13
N ASP A 88 -9.35 -12.19 -2.85
CA ASP A 88 -8.82 -12.52 -4.17
C ASP A 88 -7.85 -13.70 -4.14
N ASP A 89 -6.96 -13.73 -3.16
CA ASP A 89 -5.99 -14.81 -2.99
C ASP A 89 -6.64 -16.18 -2.66
N ILE A 90 -7.77 -16.17 -1.93
CA ILE A 90 -8.48 -17.40 -1.53
C ILE A 90 -9.41 -17.90 -2.66
N VAL A 91 -10.23 -17.01 -3.24
CA VAL A 91 -11.31 -17.42 -4.15
C VAL A 91 -11.10 -16.96 -5.59
N SER A 92 -10.01 -16.29 -5.92
CA SER A 92 -9.69 -15.74 -7.24
C SER A 92 -10.85 -14.92 -7.81
N LEU A 93 -11.05 -13.73 -7.25
CA LEU A 93 -12.17 -12.84 -7.56
C LEU A 93 -12.20 -12.45 -9.06
N PRO A 94 -13.38 -12.37 -9.67
CA PRO A 94 -13.51 -11.78 -11.00
C PRO A 94 -13.01 -10.34 -11.00
N ALA A 95 -12.36 -9.91 -12.09
CA ALA A 95 -11.75 -8.57 -12.20
C ALA A 95 -12.72 -7.43 -11.85
N LYS A 96 -14.00 -7.56 -12.21
CA LYS A 96 -15.04 -6.56 -11.88
C LYS A 96 -15.30 -6.44 -10.37
N VAL A 97 -15.30 -7.57 -9.65
CA VAL A 97 -15.51 -7.60 -8.19
C VAL A 97 -14.30 -7.01 -7.47
N LYS A 98 -13.08 -7.37 -7.90
CA LYS A 98 -11.84 -6.81 -7.40
C LYS A 98 -11.80 -5.28 -7.59
N LEU A 99 -12.14 -4.80 -8.80
CA LEU A 99 -12.20 -3.37 -9.10
C LEU A 99 -13.24 -2.65 -8.23
N LEU A 100 -14.42 -3.24 -8.04
CA LEU A 100 -15.45 -2.66 -7.16
C LEU A 100 -14.95 -2.55 -5.71
N GLY A 101 -14.28 -3.58 -5.19
CA GLY A 101 -13.66 -3.54 -3.87
C GLY A 101 -12.62 -2.44 -3.74
N GLN A 102 -11.78 -2.23 -4.76
CA GLN A 102 -10.80 -1.14 -4.82
C GLN A 102 -11.49 0.23 -4.83
N ILE A 103 -12.56 0.40 -5.63
CA ILE A 103 -13.33 1.65 -5.69
C ILE A 103 -13.94 1.95 -4.32
N LEU A 104 -14.58 0.99 -3.67
CA LEU A 104 -15.19 1.18 -2.36
C LEU A 104 -14.15 1.53 -1.29
N SER A 105 -13.01 0.88 -1.29
CA SER A 105 -11.92 1.18 -0.35
C SER A 105 -11.35 2.59 -0.56
N ALA A 106 -11.14 2.99 -1.81
CA ALA A 106 -10.70 4.34 -2.15
C ALA A 106 -11.76 5.40 -1.81
N ALA A 107 -13.05 5.10 -2.07
CA ALA A 107 -14.16 6.00 -1.74
C ALA A 107 -14.28 6.25 -0.22
N VAL A 108 -14.04 5.23 0.61
CA VAL A 108 -13.98 5.41 2.07
C VAL A 108 -12.93 6.44 2.46
N LEU A 109 -11.72 6.33 1.93
CA LEU A 109 -10.63 7.26 2.20
C LEU A 109 -10.96 8.68 1.74
N VAL A 110 -11.45 8.81 0.51
CA VAL A 110 -11.66 10.09 -0.16
C VAL A 110 -12.87 10.83 0.41
N ILE A 111 -13.99 10.13 0.62
CA ILE A 111 -15.27 10.77 1.00
C ILE A 111 -15.36 11.00 2.51
N PHE A 112 -14.89 10.04 3.33
CA PHE A 112 -15.04 10.12 4.77
C PHE A 112 -13.86 10.74 5.49
N PHE A 113 -12.67 10.74 4.87
CA PHE A 113 -11.46 11.25 5.51
C PHE A 113 -10.82 12.42 4.75
N ASP A 114 -11.51 12.92 3.73
CA ASP A 114 -11.15 14.14 2.98
C ASP A 114 -9.73 14.11 2.39
N VAL A 115 -9.27 12.92 2.02
CA VAL A 115 -7.95 12.73 1.39
C VAL A 115 -8.12 12.91 -0.12
N ASN A 116 -8.06 14.16 -0.57
CA ASN A 116 -8.37 14.54 -1.95
C ASN A 116 -7.19 15.22 -2.65
N ILE A 117 -7.14 15.09 -3.98
CA ILE A 117 -6.27 15.90 -4.84
C ILE A 117 -7.04 17.16 -5.20
N ASP A 118 -6.90 18.21 -4.38
CA ASP A 118 -7.66 19.44 -4.54
C ASP A 118 -7.02 20.45 -5.49
N TRP A 119 -5.73 20.32 -5.73
CA TRP A 119 -4.98 21.19 -6.62
C TRP A 119 -3.77 20.48 -7.25
N ILE A 120 -3.33 21.03 -8.36
CA ILE A 120 -2.07 20.65 -9.02
C ILE A 120 -1.30 21.91 -9.41
N ASN A 121 0.00 21.89 -9.20
CA ASN A 121 0.86 22.97 -9.65
C ASN A 121 1.58 22.55 -10.94
N LEU A 122 1.23 23.17 -12.06
CA LEU A 122 1.84 22.93 -13.35
C LEU A 122 2.91 23.97 -13.65
N PRO A 123 4.11 23.56 -14.14
CA PRO A 123 5.12 24.48 -14.61
C PRO A 123 4.50 25.42 -15.68
N TYR A 124 4.77 26.72 -15.57
CA TYR A 124 4.31 27.80 -16.46
C TYR A 124 2.81 28.16 -16.39
N VAL A 125 1.96 27.33 -15.83
CA VAL A 125 0.50 27.60 -15.69
C VAL A 125 0.15 28.03 -14.27
N GLY A 126 0.88 27.51 -13.28
CA GLY A 126 0.62 27.77 -11.86
C GLY A 126 -0.32 26.74 -11.22
N ILE A 127 -0.97 27.16 -10.15
CA ILE A 127 -1.86 26.30 -9.36
C ILE A 127 -3.24 26.26 -10.02
N ILE A 128 -3.72 25.04 -10.29
CA ILE A 128 -5.08 24.76 -10.73
C ILE A 128 -5.79 24.06 -9.59
N GLU A 129 -6.87 24.66 -9.07
CA GLU A 129 -7.70 24.07 -8.04
C GLU A 129 -8.85 23.28 -8.65
N PHE A 130 -9.17 22.13 -8.06
CA PHE A 130 -10.26 21.28 -8.51
C PHE A 130 -11.46 21.40 -7.57
N PRO A 131 -12.66 21.68 -8.08
CA PRO A 131 -13.88 21.57 -7.28
C PRO A 131 -14.11 20.10 -6.88
N LEU A 132 -14.80 19.87 -5.75
CA LEU A 132 -14.98 18.53 -5.17
C LEU A 132 -15.54 17.48 -6.15
N PHE A 133 -16.42 17.88 -7.06
CA PHE A 133 -17.01 16.96 -8.05
C PHE A 133 -15.98 16.45 -9.08
N ILE A 134 -14.81 17.11 -9.22
CA ILE A 134 -13.67 16.67 -10.02
C ILE A 134 -12.63 16.00 -9.12
N SER A 135 -12.32 16.60 -7.97
CA SER A 135 -11.30 16.14 -7.02
C SER A 135 -11.57 14.71 -6.55
N ILE A 136 -12.81 14.41 -6.13
CA ILE A 136 -13.21 13.09 -5.64
C ILE A 136 -12.99 11.97 -6.69
N PRO A 137 -13.60 12.04 -7.90
CA PRO A 137 -13.39 10.98 -8.90
C PRO A 137 -11.96 10.92 -9.40
N LEU A 138 -11.25 12.04 -9.50
CA LEU A 138 -9.85 12.11 -9.88
C LEU A 138 -8.98 11.36 -8.87
N THR A 139 -9.19 11.60 -7.57
CA THR A 139 -8.42 10.94 -6.51
C THR A 139 -8.69 9.43 -6.47
N ILE A 140 -9.97 9.03 -6.57
CA ILE A 140 -10.34 7.61 -6.63
C ILE A 140 -9.67 6.93 -7.84
N PHE A 141 -9.75 7.55 -9.02
CA PHE A 141 -9.11 7.05 -10.24
C PHE A 141 -7.59 6.89 -10.07
N TRP A 142 -6.95 7.89 -9.45
CA TRP A 142 -5.52 7.90 -9.18
C TRP A 142 -5.10 6.76 -8.25
N ILE A 143 -5.81 6.59 -7.13
CA ILE A 143 -5.57 5.50 -6.16
C ILE A 143 -5.70 4.13 -6.86
N ILE A 144 -6.79 3.91 -7.60
CA ILE A 144 -7.04 2.65 -8.32
C ILE A 144 -5.97 2.42 -9.39
N GLY A 145 -5.56 3.48 -10.11
CA GLY A 145 -4.50 3.42 -11.09
C GLY A 145 -3.19 2.93 -10.49
N PHE A 146 -2.77 3.47 -9.34
CA PHE A 146 -1.58 3.02 -8.64
C PHE A 146 -1.69 1.58 -8.15
N ILE A 147 -2.81 1.19 -7.52
CA ILE A 147 -3.03 -0.18 -7.03
C ILE A 147 -2.87 -1.18 -8.18
N ASN A 148 -3.50 -0.91 -9.33
CA ASN A 148 -3.43 -1.84 -10.46
C ASN A 148 -2.08 -1.80 -11.16
N THR A 149 -1.40 -0.63 -11.21
CA THR A 149 -0.05 -0.52 -11.76
C THR A 149 0.93 -1.36 -10.94
N VAL A 150 0.92 -1.24 -9.61
CA VAL A 150 1.77 -2.06 -8.74
C VAL A 150 1.46 -3.55 -8.91
N ASN A 151 0.18 -3.91 -8.98
CA ASN A 151 -0.23 -5.31 -9.20
C ASN A 151 0.22 -5.87 -10.57
N LEU A 152 0.33 -5.04 -11.60
CA LEU A 152 0.86 -5.45 -12.92
C LEU A 152 2.38 -5.63 -12.91
N ILE A 153 3.08 -4.83 -12.11
CA ILE A 153 4.54 -4.90 -11.97
C ILE A 153 4.96 -6.12 -11.14
N ASP A 154 4.08 -6.62 -10.28
CA ASP A 154 4.31 -7.76 -9.39
C ASP A 154 4.28 -9.10 -10.15
N GLY A 155 5.13 -9.22 -11.15
CA GLY A 155 5.28 -10.41 -11.98
C GLY A 155 6.66 -11.07 -11.93
N LEU A 156 7.63 -10.42 -11.27
CA LEU A 156 9.00 -10.91 -11.12
C LEU A 156 9.45 -10.74 -9.67
N ASP A 157 10.21 -11.72 -9.16
CA ASP A 157 10.71 -11.70 -7.79
C ASP A 157 11.49 -10.41 -7.48
N GLY A 158 11.07 -9.70 -6.45
CA GLY A 158 11.69 -8.46 -5.99
C GLY A 158 11.43 -7.20 -6.82
N LEU A 159 10.80 -7.28 -8.00
CA LEU A 159 10.61 -6.12 -8.87
C LEU A 159 9.65 -5.10 -8.26
N ALA A 160 8.45 -5.54 -7.84
CA ALA A 160 7.47 -4.67 -7.20
C ALA A 160 8.03 -4.09 -5.89
N ALA A 161 8.69 -4.92 -5.08
CA ALA A 161 9.36 -4.51 -3.85
C ALA A 161 10.43 -3.44 -4.11
N GLY A 162 11.29 -3.65 -5.10
CA GLY A 162 12.35 -2.70 -5.47
C GLY A 162 11.79 -1.36 -5.93
N ILE A 163 10.79 -1.36 -6.81
CA ILE A 163 10.13 -0.14 -7.29
C ILE A 163 9.44 0.60 -6.14
N ALA A 164 8.68 -0.12 -5.30
CA ALA A 164 8.01 0.47 -4.15
C ALA A 164 9.02 1.07 -3.17
N THR A 165 10.14 0.41 -2.91
CA THR A 165 11.22 0.93 -2.05
C THR A 165 11.82 2.21 -2.60
N ILE A 166 12.18 2.26 -3.88
CA ILE A 166 12.73 3.47 -4.52
C ILE A 166 11.73 4.62 -4.47
N ALA A 167 10.47 4.36 -4.83
CA ALA A 167 9.40 5.36 -4.79
C ALA A 167 9.17 5.88 -3.36
N SER A 168 9.12 4.98 -2.37
CA SER A 168 8.94 5.35 -0.96
C SER A 168 10.09 6.19 -0.42
N ILE A 169 11.35 5.86 -0.75
CA ILE A 169 12.51 6.68 -0.37
C ILE A 169 12.41 8.07 -0.99
N ALA A 170 12.08 8.16 -2.29
CA ALA A 170 11.94 9.45 -2.97
C ALA A 170 10.85 10.33 -2.33
N ILE A 171 9.66 9.75 -2.06
CA ILE A 171 8.54 10.46 -1.42
C ILE A 171 8.93 10.86 0.02
N ALA A 172 9.58 9.98 0.78
CA ALA A 172 10.02 10.30 2.14
C ALA A 172 11.01 11.46 2.17
N LEU A 173 11.97 11.51 1.24
CA LEU A 173 12.93 12.61 1.12
C LEU A 173 12.23 13.93 0.75
N LEU A 174 11.29 13.90 -0.18
CA LEU A 174 10.50 15.07 -0.55
C LEU A 174 9.65 15.56 0.62
N ALA A 175 8.93 14.68 1.30
CA ALA A 175 8.11 15.00 2.46
C ALA A 175 8.97 15.59 3.60
N PHE A 176 10.16 15.06 3.81
CA PHE A 176 11.13 15.60 4.76
C PHE A 176 11.56 17.03 4.40
N GLN A 177 11.91 17.31 3.13
CA GLN A 177 12.28 18.64 2.67
C GLN A 177 11.13 19.65 2.80
N MET A 178 9.88 19.19 2.63
CA MET A 178 8.68 20.02 2.78
C MET A 178 8.24 20.20 4.24
N GLY A 179 8.94 19.63 5.21
CA GLY A 179 8.58 19.67 6.62
C GLY A 179 7.35 18.84 6.99
N GLN A 180 6.91 17.94 6.11
CA GLN A 180 5.76 17.05 6.32
C GLN A 180 6.19 15.77 7.04
N TRP A 181 6.44 15.91 8.34
CA TRP A 181 7.02 14.84 9.15
C TRP A 181 6.17 13.57 9.22
N VAL A 182 4.84 13.68 9.30
CA VAL A 182 3.92 12.53 9.35
C VAL A 182 3.97 11.73 8.06
N SER A 183 3.91 12.41 6.91
CA SER A 183 3.98 11.79 5.59
C SER A 183 5.33 11.10 5.37
N ALA A 184 6.44 11.72 5.81
CA ALA A 184 7.77 11.13 5.74
C ALA A 184 7.87 9.85 6.56
N ALA A 185 7.34 9.84 7.80
CA ALA A 185 7.34 8.65 8.66
C ALA A 185 6.51 7.51 8.08
N ALA A 186 5.29 7.80 7.60
CA ALA A 186 4.42 6.81 6.98
C ALA A 186 5.07 6.17 5.73
N THR A 187 5.73 6.98 4.89
CA THR A 187 6.37 6.49 3.67
C THR A 187 7.59 5.62 3.98
N VAL A 188 8.39 5.99 4.99
CA VAL A 188 9.55 5.20 5.42
C VAL A 188 9.14 3.82 5.95
N SER A 189 7.97 3.68 6.57
CA SER A 189 7.48 2.39 7.05
C SER A 189 7.19 1.40 5.91
N TYR A 190 6.97 1.88 4.70
CA TYR A 190 6.69 1.08 3.50
C TYR A 190 7.94 0.62 2.75
N THR A 191 9.14 1.12 3.08
CA THR A 191 10.39 0.80 2.34
C THR A 191 10.91 -0.62 2.56
N HIS A 192 10.19 -1.47 3.32
CA HIS A 192 10.62 -2.81 3.69
C HIS A 192 9.68 -3.86 3.14
N LEU A 193 9.95 -4.28 1.91
CA LEU A 193 9.34 -5.44 1.28
C LEU A 193 10.38 -6.56 1.28
N PRO A 194 10.21 -7.65 2.05
CA PRO A 194 11.01 -8.84 1.81
C PRO A 194 10.62 -9.42 0.45
N ALA A 195 11.61 -9.61 -0.40
CA ALA A 195 11.50 -10.33 -1.66
C ALA A 195 11.17 -11.80 -1.43
#